data_8632aaceef85982a65c5bd304bc1e731
#
_entry.id   8632aaceef85982a65c5bd304bc1e731
#
_cell.length_a   1.000
_cell.length_b   1.000
_cell.length_c   1.000
_cell.angle_alpha   90.00
_cell.angle_beta   90.00
_cell.angle_gamma   90.00
#
_symmetry.space_group_name_H-M   'P 1'
#
loop_
_entity.id
_entity.type
_entity.pdbx_description
1 polymer ?
#
loop_
_entity_poly.entity_id
_entity_poly.type
_entity_poly.pdbx_seq_one_letter_code
_entity_poly.pdbx_strand_id
1 'polypeptide(L)'
;MKTKLALIIALTGCCFLCGNIFGQANLGNATVSSVTAGNGECVHSTTNDGGIQFWDIQAGGTYTVTLSGATDSCTGQGNDNPIGVIVHNSAGGNIYVLATQTDLGVYTFTITLNGQCLTMPIEYCTHDSNGQPANQPGSGFFAQGATGGHQGHLRTATFDGDCNVTGEDTTCQGTPQTATITACKFYDKNANGVQDAGELGLTGWPFCIDPLDNASPALQTQLTANGGCVSWSNLTTPGDYVVTEANANESNWFHSTNATSLIVFPPSGGSETRKFGNYCTSPSGGLTLGFWSNKNGNKLLTGNATGTGTTLLAPVVTLLNSCQLRNANGTVHTFTNSYSAFRTWLLSATATNMAYMLSAQLAALKLDVNFNFVDGNAYDLCSSMTVNGLITSACDQLAMDGNTVSGNPTRLAQETLKNCIDAINNNGAVVPVTPCPYTFPNPPAPCP
;
A
#
# COMPACT_ATOMS: atom_id res chain seq x y z
N MET A 1 -48.99 32.43 -23.90
CA MET A 1 -49.85 31.66 -23.03
C MET A 1 -49.88 30.23 -23.49
N LYS A 2 -49.10 29.36 -22.91
CA LYS A 2 -49.21 27.91 -23.05
C LYS A 2 -48.94 27.31 -21.68
N THR A 3 -49.98 26.91 -21.05
CA THR A 3 -50.09 26.24 -19.76
C THR A 3 -49.47 24.86 -19.90
N LYS A 4 -48.41 24.54 -19.16
CA LYS A 4 -47.92 23.18 -19.01
C LYS A 4 -48.62 22.56 -17.80
N LEU A 5 -49.45 21.59 -18.09
CA LEU A 5 -50.10 20.72 -17.15
C LEU A 5 -49.03 19.74 -16.59
N ALA A 6 -48.72 19.86 -15.32
CA ALA A 6 -47.90 18.92 -14.62
C ALA A 6 -48.73 17.71 -14.23
N LEU A 7 -48.42 16.56 -14.79
CA LEU A 7 -49.00 15.25 -14.40
C LEU A 7 -48.26 14.77 -13.16
N ILE A 8 -48.88 14.97 -12.00
CA ILE A 8 -48.47 14.31 -10.75
C ILE A 8 -49.13 12.90 -10.78
N ILE A 9 -48.30 11.93 -11.12
CA ILE A 9 -48.70 10.50 -10.90
C ILE A 9 -48.38 10.19 -9.46
N ALA A 10 -49.41 10.07 -8.66
CA ALA A 10 -49.33 9.52 -7.33
C ALA A 10 -48.96 8.01 -7.43
N LEU A 11 -47.69 7.70 -7.17
CA LEU A 11 -47.24 6.34 -6.88
C LEU A 11 -47.28 6.10 -5.36
N THR A 12 -48.48 6.17 -4.81
CA THR A 12 -48.76 5.66 -3.48
C THR A 12 -49.55 4.37 -3.66
N GLY A 13 -48.92 3.24 -3.49
CA GLY A 13 -49.71 2.02 -3.34
C GLY A 13 -49.11 0.72 -3.84
N CYS A 14 -47.79 0.58 -3.93
CA CYS A 14 -47.28 -0.78 -4.24
C CYS A 14 -46.00 -1.18 -3.44
N CYS A 15 -45.82 -0.55 -2.30
CA CYS A 15 -44.63 -0.85 -1.46
C CYS A 15 -45.02 -1.51 -0.12
N PHE A 16 -46.23 -2.08 0.01
CA PHE A 16 -46.66 -2.74 1.25
C PHE A 16 -46.93 -4.24 1.11
N LEU A 17 -46.56 -4.86 0.00
CA LEU A 17 -46.61 -6.31 -0.17
C LEU A 17 -45.27 -6.90 -0.70
N CYS A 18 -44.19 -6.17 -0.67
CA CYS A 18 -42.87 -6.79 -0.61
C CYS A 18 -42.53 -7.10 0.86
N GLY A 19 -43.44 -7.73 1.55
CA GLY A 19 -43.13 -8.48 2.75
C GLY A 19 -42.22 -9.61 2.31
N ASN A 20 -40.99 -9.53 2.76
CA ASN A 20 -40.02 -10.60 2.93
C ASN A 20 -40.32 -11.91 2.21
N ILE A 21 -40.31 -11.89 0.88
CA ILE A 21 -40.11 -13.09 0.10
C ILE A 21 -38.59 -13.19 -0.12
N PHE A 22 -37.83 -13.06 0.92
CA PHE A 22 -36.59 -13.78 0.99
C PHE A 22 -37.01 -15.20 1.31
N GLY A 23 -37.29 -15.97 0.29
CA GLY A 23 -37.43 -17.38 0.45
C GLY A 23 -36.21 -17.83 1.21
N GLN A 24 -36.39 -18.38 2.40
CA GLN A 24 -35.38 -19.23 3.00
C GLN A 24 -34.88 -20.08 1.84
N ALA A 25 -33.57 -20.02 1.58
CA ALA A 25 -32.97 -20.88 0.59
C ALA A 25 -33.26 -22.31 1.03
N ASN A 26 -34.40 -22.80 0.61
CA ASN A 26 -34.80 -24.15 0.92
C ASN A 26 -34.08 -25.02 -0.10
N LEU A 27 -32.91 -25.47 0.26
CA LEU A 27 -32.14 -26.41 -0.53
C LEU A 27 -32.83 -27.75 -0.71
N GLY A 28 -34.03 -27.83 -0.22
CA GLY A 28 -34.96 -28.95 -0.32
C GLY A 28 -34.35 -30.33 -0.50
N ASN A 29 -33.43 -30.45 -1.41
CA ASN A 29 -32.83 -31.72 -1.82
C ASN A 29 -31.34 -31.64 -2.20
N ALA A 30 -30.65 -30.52 -2.01
CA ALA A 30 -29.23 -30.49 -2.29
C ALA A 30 -28.45 -31.34 -1.29
N THR A 31 -27.60 -32.19 -1.79
CA THR A 31 -26.83 -33.14 -0.99
C THR A 31 -25.35 -33.04 -1.39
N VAL A 32 -24.47 -33.26 -0.45
CA VAL A 32 -23.05 -33.46 -0.76
C VAL A 32 -22.95 -34.80 -1.50
N SER A 33 -22.71 -34.75 -2.80
CA SER A 33 -22.69 -35.95 -3.66
C SER A 33 -21.36 -36.62 -3.73
N SER A 34 -20.29 -35.89 -3.52
CA SER A 34 -18.93 -36.45 -3.44
C SER A 34 -17.98 -35.55 -2.68
N VAL A 35 -16.97 -36.15 -2.07
CA VAL A 35 -15.80 -35.48 -1.56
C VAL A 35 -14.59 -36.24 -2.07
N THR A 36 -13.64 -35.55 -2.66
CA THR A 36 -12.40 -36.12 -3.17
C THR A 36 -11.25 -35.58 -2.36
N ALA A 37 -10.51 -36.49 -1.71
CA ALA A 37 -9.29 -36.15 -0.99
C ALA A 37 -8.14 -35.94 -1.98
N GLY A 38 -7.43 -34.83 -1.84
CA GLY A 38 -6.28 -34.51 -2.70
C GLY A 38 -5.01 -35.31 -2.38
N ASN A 39 -4.97 -36.03 -1.26
CA ASN A 39 -3.82 -36.73 -0.72
C ASN A 39 -3.99 -38.27 -0.61
N GLY A 40 -5.08 -38.82 -1.13
CA GLY A 40 -5.36 -40.24 -1.08
C GLY A 40 -5.94 -40.74 0.26
N GLU A 41 -6.38 -39.85 1.13
CA GLU A 41 -7.05 -40.20 2.39
C GLU A 41 -8.43 -40.79 2.16
N CYS A 42 -8.90 -41.56 3.13
CA CYS A 42 -10.24 -42.16 3.09
C CYS A 42 -11.32 -41.08 3.26
N VAL A 43 -12.35 -41.15 2.44
CA VAL A 43 -13.54 -40.33 2.55
C VAL A 43 -14.75 -41.23 2.57
N HIS A 44 -15.60 -41.09 3.60
CA HIS A 44 -16.81 -41.89 3.77
C HIS A 44 -18.01 -40.96 3.86
N SER A 45 -19.07 -41.32 3.16
CA SER A 45 -20.33 -40.60 3.20
C SER A 45 -21.43 -41.48 3.79
N THR A 46 -22.07 -40.98 4.84
CA THR A 46 -23.24 -41.67 5.42
C THR A 46 -24.48 -40.79 5.29
N THR A 47 -25.61 -41.37 4.92
CA THR A 47 -26.91 -40.69 4.98
C THR A 47 -27.49 -40.88 6.36
N ASN A 48 -27.93 -39.80 6.98
CA ASN A 48 -28.62 -39.85 8.27
C ASN A 48 -30.01 -39.25 8.16
N ASP A 49 -30.82 -39.48 9.18
CA ASP A 49 -32.24 -39.06 9.22
C ASP A 49 -32.41 -37.55 8.95
N GLY A 50 -33.38 -37.23 8.10
CA GLY A 50 -33.74 -35.83 7.78
C GLY A 50 -33.01 -35.17 6.62
N GLY A 51 -32.27 -35.91 5.80
CA GLY A 51 -31.59 -35.38 4.62
C GLY A 51 -30.23 -34.74 4.91
N ILE A 52 -29.70 -34.94 6.09
CA ILE A 52 -28.35 -34.53 6.47
C ILE A 52 -27.35 -35.61 6.07
N GLN A 53 -26.32 -35.26 5.32
CA GLN A 53 -25.25 -36.17 4.97
C GLN A 53 -24.06 -35.90 5.85
N PHE A 54 -23.48 -36.96 6.40
CA PHE A 54 -22.25 -36.92 7.17
C PHE A 54 -21.10 -37.30 6.25
N TRP A 55 -20.06 -36.48 6.27
CA TRP A 55 -18.85 -36.73 5.53
C TRP A 55 -17.69 -36.69 6.51
N ASP A 56 -16.94 -37.80 6.56
CA ASP A 56 -15.83 -37.92 7.46
C ASP A 56 -14.55 -37.49 6.71
N ILE A 57 -13.96 -36.40 7.16
CA ILE A 57 -12.76 -35.85 6.57
C ILE A 57 -11.68 -35.80 7.64
N GLN A 58 -10.48 -36.26 7.30
CA GLN A 58 -9.34 -36.22 8.20
C GLN A 58 -8.76 -34.80 8.28
N ALA A 59 -8.21 -34.48 9.46
CA ALA A 59 -7.50 -33.22 9.67
C ALA A 59 -6.29 -33.12 8.74
N GLY A 60 -6.05 -31.94 8.20
CA GLY A 60 -4.83 -31.61 7.45
C GLY A 60 -4.87 -31.85 5.95
N GLY A 61 -6.00 -32.32 5.39
CA GLY A 61 -6.14 -32.59 3.97
C GLY A 61 -6.74 -31.42 3.18
N THR A 62 -6.59 -31.48 1.85
CA THR A 62 -7.32 -30.63 0.90
C THR A 62 -8.38 -31.48 0.22
N TYR A 63 -9.62 -31.00 0.25
CA TYR A 63 -10.77 -31.74 -0.24
C TYR A 63 -11.55 -30.94 -1.26
N THR A 64 -11.94 -31.60 -2.34
CA THR A 64 -12.91 -31.04 -3.29
C THR A 64 -14.27 -31.61 -2.97
N VAL A 65 -15.20 -30.75 -2.64
CA VAL A 65 -16.57 -31.11 -2.25
C VAL A 65 -17.52 -30.78 -3.38
N THR A 66 -18.36 -31.73 -3.76
CA THR A 66 -19.40 -31.55 -4.77
C THR A 66 -20.77 -31.60 -4.14
N LEU A 67 -21.55 -30.55 -4.34
CA LEU A 67 -22.95 -30.45 -3.98
C LEU A 67 -23.81 -30.79 -5.19
N SER A 68 -24.77 -31.66 -5.06
CA SER A 68 -25.70 -32.03 -6.12
C SER A 68 -27.15 -31.89 -5.68
N GLY A 69 -28.07 -31.69 -6.63
CA GLY A 69 -29.46 -31.53 -6.38
C GLY A 69 -29.88 -30.18 -5.79
N ALA A 70 -29.03 -29.16 -5.96
CA ALA A 70 -29.41 -27.78 -5.64
C ALA A 70 -30.60 -27.41 -6.50
N THR A 71 -31.71 -27.12 -5.84
CA THR A 71 -32.97 -26.71 -6.51
C THR A 71 -32.94 -25.19 -6.74
N ASP A 72 -33.93 -24.71 -7.50
CA ASP A 72 -34.07 -23.29 -7.88
C ASP A 72 -34.02 -22.29 -6.73
N SER A 73 -34.12 -22.71 -5.48
CA SER A 73 -33.99 -21.82 -4.33
C SER A 73 -32.56 -21.32 -4.06
N CYS A 74 -31.55 -22.06 -4.49
CA CYS A 74 -30.15 -21.56 -4.51
C CYS A 74 -29.83 -20.83 -5.82
N THR A 75 -30.57 -21.15 -6.88
CA THR A 75 -30.35 -20.66 -8.23
C THR A 75 -31.46 -19.73 -8.72
N GLY A 76 -32.54 -19.60 -7.94
CA GLY A 76 -33.84 -19.04 -8.35
C GLY A 76 -33.87 -17.54 -8.60
N GLN A 77 -32.78 -16.85 -8.46
CA GLN A 77 -32.68 -15.44 -8.82
C GLN A 77 -31.92 -15.23 -10.14
N GLY A 78 -31.79 -16.28 -10.92
CA GLY A 78 -31.39 -16.17 -12.34
C GLY A 78 -29.93 -16.02 -12.65
N ASN A 79 -29.04 -15.87 -11.66
CA ASN A 79 -27.58 -15.78 -11.84
C ASN A 79 -26.80 -16.06 -10.54
N ASP A 80 -27.27 -16.95 -9.70
CA ASP A 80 -26.69 -17.18 -8.36
C ASP A 80 -25.44 -18.07 -8.37
N ASN A 81 -24.64 -17.95 -9.37
CA ASN A 81 -23.32 -18.53 -9.43
C ASN A 81 -22.26 -17.42 -9.23
N PRO A 82 -21.44 -17.47 -8.18
CA PRO A 82 -21.15 -18.61 -7.30
C PRO A 82 -22.08 -18.73 -6.07
N ILE A 83 -22.24 -19.94 -5.55
CA ILE A 83 -22.85 -20.19 -4.24
C ILE A 83 -21.82 -19.93 -3.15
N GLY A 84 -22.17 -19.18 -2.12
CA GLY A 84 -21.35 -19.03 -0.92
C GLY A 84 -21.48 -20.26 0.00
N VAL A 85 -20.34 -20.77 0.48
CA VAL A 85 -20.25 -21.89 1.40
C VAL A 85 -19.56 -21.44 2.67
N ILE A 86 -20.19 -21.69 3.81
CA ILE A 86 -19.59 -21.47 5.13
C ILE A 86 -19.28 -22.84 5.73
N VAL A 87 -18.01 -23.05 6.04
CA VAL A 87 -17.55 -24.26 6.73
C VAL A 87 -17.18 -23.87 8.15
N HIS A 88 -17.94 -24.35 9.12
CA HIS A 88 -17.71 -24.08 10.53
C HIS A 88 -16.57 -24.96 11.05
N ASN A 89 -15.64 -24.33 11.75
CA ASN A 89 -14.48 -25.00 12.31
C ASN A 89 -14.63 -25.17 13.82
N SER A 90 -14.31 -26.35 14.32
CA SER A 90 -14.36 -26.67 15.77
C SER A 90 -13.35 -25.89 16.60
N ALA A 91 -12.25 -25.45 16.00
CA ALA A 91 -11.22 -24.64 16.67
C ALA A 91 -11.61 -23.15 16.80
N GLY A 92 -12.81 -22.76 16.34
CA GLY A 92 -13.28 -21.38 16.26
C GLY A 92 -12.93 -20.74 14.92
N GLY A 93 -13.88 -20.04 14.36
CA GLY A 93 -13.77 -19.41 13.05
C GLY A 93 -14.49 -20.17 11.94
N ASN A 94 -14.80 -19.47 10.88
CA ASN A 94 -15.47 -20.00 9.71
C ASN A 94 -14.55 -19.95 8.51
N ILE A 95 -14.60 -20.97 7.66
CA ILE A 95 -13.96 -20.97 6.35
C ILE A 95 -15.02 -20.57 5.34
N TYR A 96 -14.80 -19.48 4.61
CA TYR A 96 -15.71 -18.97 3.60
C TYR A 96 -15.16 -19.31 2.22
N VAL A 97 -15.96 -20.00 1.41
CA VAL A 97 -15.55 -20.46 0.09
C VAL A 97 -16.65 -20.18 -0.93
N LEU A 98 -16.27 -19.83 -2.13
CA LEU A 98 -17.19 -19.76 -3.27
C LEU A 98 -17.17 -21.09 -4.03
N ALA A 99 -18.34 -21.64 -4.28
CA ALA A 99 -18.50 -22.84 -5.09
C ALA A 99 -18.67 -22.46 -6.57
N THR A 100 -18.10 -23.25 -7.45
CA THR A 100 -18.23 -23.09 -8.90
C THR A 100 -19.29 -24.06 -9.41
N GLN A 101 -20.24 -23.56 -10.16
CA GLN A 101 -21.22 -24.43 -10.84
C GLN A 101 -20.52 -25.21 -11.96
N THR A 102 -20.60 -26.54 -11.88
CA THR A 102 -20.00 -27.46 -12.86
C THR A 102 -21.03 -28.08 -13.77
N ASP A 103 -22.29 -28.16 -13.31
CA ASP A 103 -23.45 -28.60 -14.08
C ASP A 103 -24.73 -28.03 -13.43
N LEU A 104 -25.89 -28.18 -14.05
CA LEU A 104 -27.17 -27.71 -13.53
C LEU A 104 -27.43 -28.33 -12.14
N GLY A 105 -27.54 -27.48 -11.13
CA GLY A 105 -27.72 -27.92 -9.76
C GLY A 105 -26.50 -28.63 -9.14
N VAL A 106 -25.32 -28.56 -9.78
CA VAL A 106 -24.09 -29.17 -9.28
C VAL A 106 -23.04 -28.09 -9.05
N TYR A 107 -22.52 -28.01 -7.84
CA TYR A 107 -21.55 -27.01 -7.40
C TYR A 107 -20.34 -27.68 -6.77
N THR A 108 -19.16 -27.20 -7.06
CA THR A 108 -17.90 -27.75 -6.54
C THR A 108 -17.11 -26.64 -5.84
N PHE A 109 -16.56 -26.94 -4.68
CA PHE A 109 -15.65 -26.07 -3.95
C PHE A 109 -14.50 -26.88 -3.33
N THR A 110 -13.39 -26.23 -3.06
CA THR A 110 -12.23 -26.85 -2.44
C THR A 110 -12.00 -26.22 -1.08
N ILE A 111 -11.82 -27.05 -0.06
CA ILE A 111 -11.43 -26.64 1.28
C ILE A 111 -10.11 -27.29 1.64
N THR A 112 -9.24 -26.55 2.33
CA THR A 112 -7.99 -27.06 2.87
C THR A 112 -8.03 -26.98 4.39
N LEU A 113 -7.86 -28.12 5.03
CA LEU A 113 -7.90 -28.27 6.48
C LEU A 113 -6.48 -28.42 7.02
N ASN A 114 -5.78 -27.34 7.21
CA ASN A 114 -4.41 -27.37 7.72
C ASN A 114 -4.37 -27.66 9.22
N GLY A 115 -4.43 -28.93 9.57
CA GLY A 115 -4.43 -29.39 10.97
C GLY A 115 -5.71 -29.07 11.75
N GLN A 116 -6.77 -28.70 11.06
CA GLN A 116 -8.09 -28.41 11.66
C GLN A 116 -9.05 -29.55 11.44
N CYS A 117 -9.94 -29.73 12.37
CA CYS A 117 -11.03 -30.69 12.27
C CYS A 117 -12.34 -29.98 12.04
N LEU A 118 -13.14 -30.51 11.14
CA LEU A 118 -14.51 -30.07 10.95
C LEU A 118 -15.45 -30.86 11.86
N THR A 119 -15.97 -30.23 12.87
CA THR A 119 -16.96 -30.83 13.79
C THR A 119 -18.35 -30.19 13.64
N MET A 120 -18.45 -29.19 12.78
CA MET A 120 -19.66 -28.39 12.60
C MET A 120 -20.18 -28.49 11.16
N PRO A 121 -21.46 -28.22 10.93
CA PRO A 121 -22.04 -28.34 9.61
C PRO A 121 -21.45 -27.37 8.58
N ILE A 122 -21.56 -27.78 7.31
CA ILE A 122 -21.36 -26.88 6.18
C ILE A 122 -22.68 -26.17 5.92
N GLU A 123 -22.68 -24.87 5.91
CA GLU A 123 -23.77 -24.05 5.42
C GLU A 123 -23.47 -23.59 4.00
N TYR A 124 -24.45 -23.73 3.12
CA TYR A 124 -24.29 -23.35 1.72
C TYR A 124 -25.57 -22.70 1.19
N CYS A 125 -25.48 -22.04 0.04
CA CYS A 125 -26.60 -21.31 -0.56
C CYS A 125 -27.03 -20.09 0.25
N THR A 126 -26.07 -19.30 0.61
CA THR A 126 -26.30 -18.11 1.43
C THR A 126 -26.42 -16.87 0.54
N HIS A 127 -27.28 -15.94 0.93
CA HIS A 127 -27.49 -14.65 0.25
C HIS A 127 -27.45 -13.52 1.27
N ASP A 128 -27.07 -12.31 0.83
CA ASP A 128 -27.14 -11.12 1.67
C ASP A 128 -28.60 -10.68 1.91
N SER A 129 -28.81 -9.64 2.72
CA SER A 129 -30.14 -9.08 2.98
C SER A 129 -30.86 -8.55 1.73
N ASN A 130 -30.14 -8.40 0.61
CA ASN A 130 -30.67 -7.96 -0.68
C ASN A 130 -30.87 -9.13 -1.68
N GLY A 131 -30.63 -10.36 -1.25
CA GLY A 131 -30.73 -11.53 -2.09
C GLY A 131 -29.56 -11.73 -3.04
N GLN A 132 -28.41 -11.04 -2.81
CA GLN A 132 -27.21 -11.21 -3.62
C GLN A 132 -26.31 -12.28 -3.01
N PRO A 133 -25.68 -13.15 -3.83
CA PRO A 133 -24.72 -14.11 -3.32
C PRO A 133 -23.50 -13.41 -2.73
N ALA A 134 -22.97 -13.95 -1.65
CA ALA A 134 -21.76 -13.42 -1.06
C ALA A 134 -20.56 -13.70 -1.96
N ASN A 135 -19.94 -12.66 -2.38
CA ASN A 135 -18.74 -12.76 -3.19
C ASN A 135 -17.46 -12.44 -2.41
N GLN A 136 -17.57 -12.16 -1.10
CA GLN A 136 -16.38 -11.89 -0.26
C GLN A 136 -16.58 -12.31 1.20
N PRO A 137 -15.55 -12.87 1.87
CA PRO A 137 -15.52 -13.06 3.32
C PRO A 137 -15.71 -11.72 4.03
N GLY A 138 -16.49 -11.71 5.12
CA GLY A 138 -16.75 -10.47 5.88
C GLY A 138 -17.73 -9.50 5.24
N SER A 139 -18.28 -9.79 4.07
CA SER A 139 -19.44 -9.05 3.56
C SER A 139 -20.65 -9.29 4.46
N GLY A 140 -21.57 -8.33 4.53
CA GLY A 140 -22.79 -8.43 5.36
C GLY A 140 -23.62 -9.68 5.14
N PHE A 141 -23.37 -10.38 4.09
CA PHE A 141 -23.92 -11.67 3.70
C PHE A 141 -23.52 -12.81 4.65
N PHE A 142 -22.21 -13.03 4.87
CA PHE A 142 -21.75 -14.05 5.81
C PHE A 142 -21.95 -13.61 7.27
N ALA A 143 -21.92 -12.30 7.54
CA ALA A 143 -22.09 -11.77 8.88
C ALA A 143 -23.53 -11.85 9.41
N GLN A 144 -24.52 -12.01 8.56
CA GLN A 144 -25.93 -12.07 8.98
C GLN A 144 -26.42 -13.48 9.31
N GLY A 145 -25.55 -14.48 9.34
CA GLY A 145 -25.90 -15.85 9.64
C GLY A 145 -26.96 -16.35 8.67
N ALA A 146 -26.55 -16.97 7.60
CA ALA A 146 -27.50 -17.61 6.71
C ALA A 146 -28.34 -18.63 7.51
N THR A 147 -29.53 -18.25 7.86
CA THR A 147 -30.45 -19.13 8.54
C THR A 147 -31.23 -19.89 7.47
N GLY A 148 -31.00 -21.19 7.35
CA GLY A 148 -31.86 -22.06 6.58
C GLY A 148 -31.22 -22.81 5.42
N GLY A 149 -29.90 -22.83 5.31
CA GLY A 149 -29.22 -23.73 4.39
C GLY A 149 -29.27 -25.17 4.90
N HIS A 150 -29.22 -26.15 3.99
CA HIS A 150 -28.93 -27.51 4.38
C HIS A 150 -27.56 -27.58 5.02
N GLN A 151 -27.46 -28.39 6.04
CA GLN A 151 -26.25 -28.61 6.79
C GLN A 151 -25.70 -29.98 6.42
N GLY A 152 -24.55 -30.01 5.78
CA GLY A 152 -23.73 -31.21 5.68
C GLY A 152 -22.74 -31.24 6.85
N HIS A 153 -22.56 -32.36 7.51
CA HIS A 153 -21.56 -32.49 8.57
C HIS A 153 -20.31 -33.08 7.98
N LEU A 154 -19.20 -32.31 8.06
CA LEU A 154 -17.87 -32.81 7.81
C LEU A 154 -17.22 -33.09 9.15
N ARG A 155 -16.81 -34.32 9.37
CA ARG A 155 -16.18 -34.75 10.63
C ARG A 155 -14.85 -35.44 10.36
N THR A 156 -13.96 -35.37 11.31
CA THR A 156 -12.78 -36.22 11.32
C THR A 156 -13.12 -37.58 11.89
N ALA A 157 -12.58 -38.64 11.27
CA ALA A 157 -12.79 -39.99 11.67
C ALA A 157 -11.51 -40.80 11.58
N THR A 158 -11.44 -41.90 12.37
CA THR A 158 -10.46 -42.94 12.17
C THR A 158 -11.00 -43.97 11.20
N PHE A 159 -10.17 -44.41 10.27
CA PHE A 159 -10.52 -45.39 9.25
C PHE A 159 -9.68 -46.65 9.42
N ASP A 160 -10.26 -47.80 9.02
CA ASP A 160 -9.50 -49.00 8.80
C ASP A 160 -8.79 -49.02 7.43
N GLY A 161 -8.08 -50.10 7.13
CA GLY A 161 -7.36 -50.25 5.85
C GLY A 161 -8.25 -50.33 4.63
N ASP A 162 -9.57 -50.51 4.80
CA ASP A 162 -10.59 -50.60 3.75
C ASP A 162 -11.44 -49.31 3.69
N CYS A 163 -10.99 -48.25 4.34
CA CYS A 163 -11.71 -46.97 4.43
C CYS A 163 -13.07 -47.02 5.12
N ASN A 164 -13.30 -47.96 5.98
CA ASN A 164 -14.50 -47.94 6.85
C ASN A 164 -14.23 -47.10 8.09
N VAL A 165 -15.24 -46.37 8.54
CA VAL A 165 -15.16 -45.56 9.76
C VAL A 165 -15.10 -46.52 10.99
N THR A 166 -14.02 -46.46 11.74
CA THR A 166 -13.84 -47.24 12.96
C THR A 166 -14.10 -46.44 14.23
N GLY A 167 -14.17 -45.11 14.12
CA GLY A 167 -14.53 -44.23 15.21
C GLY A 167 -14.56 -42.78 14.76
N GLU A 168 -15.36 -41.96 15.43
CA GLU A 168 -15.32 -40.51 15.24
C GLU A 168 -14.13 -39.95 16.04
N ASP A 169 -13.29 -39.16 15.43
CA ASP A 169 -12.26 -38.41 16.13
C ASP A 169 -12.86 -37.14 16.75
N THR A 170 -13.34 -37.29 17.98
CA THR A 170 -13.86 -36.17 18.75
C THR A 170 -12.75 -35.33 19.39
N THR A 171 -11.50 -35.77 19.29
CA THR A 171 -10.35 -35.10 19.85
C THR A 171 -9.50 -34.45 18.78
N CYS A 172 -10.11 -33.79 17.85
CA CYS A 172 -9.39 -33.00 16.87
C CYS A 172 -8.39 -32.07 17.54
N GLN A 173 -7.21 -32.58 17.75
CA GLN A 173 -6.09 -31.84 18.29
C GLN A 173 -5.20 -31.36 17.13
N GLY A 174 -5.75 -30.67 16.19
CA GLY A 174 -4.91 -29.79 15.37
C GLY A 174 -4.33 -28.74 16.31
N THR A 175 -3.03 -28.67 16.43
CA THR A 175 -2.39 -27.51 17.08
C THR A 175 -2.97 -26.27 16.43
N PRO A 176 -3.54 -25.33 17.20
CA PRO A 176 -4.01 -24.08 16.63
C PRO A 176 -2.88 -23.51 15.78
N GLN A 177 -3.12 -23.37 14.49
CA GLN A 177 -2.12 -22.71 13.64
C GLN A 177 -2.11 -21.24 14.04
N THR A 178 -0.92 -20.73 14.22
CA THR A 178 -0.75 -19.33 14.59
C THR A 178 -0.11 -18.56 13.44
N ALA A 179 -0.34 -17.27 13.41
CA ALA A 179 0.28 -16.39 12.45
C ALA A 179 1.30 -15.45 13.10
N THR A 180 2.13 -14.89 12.26
CA THR A 180 3.10 -13.85 12.64
C THR A 180 2.98 -12.70 11.68
N ILE A 181 2.85 -11.48 12.21
CA ILE A 181 2.94 -10.25 11.45
C ILE A 181 4.23 -9.54 11.83
N THR A 182 4.98 -9.10 10.83
CA THR A 182 6.13 -8.24 11.00
C THR A 182 5.86 -6.91 10.28
N ALA A 183 5.92 -5.81 11.03
CA ALA A 183 5.88 -4.47 10.48
C ALA A 183 7.29 -3.86 10.50
N CYS A 184 7.73 -3.36 9.36
CA CYS A 184 9.05 -2.76 9.23
C CYS A 184 8.92 -1.30 8.78
N LYS A 185 9.53 -0.40 9.54
CA LYS A 185 9.62 1.02 9.26
C LYS A 185 10.94 1.33 8.57
N PHE A 186 10.91 2.08 7.46
CA PHE A 186 12.12 2.50 6.78
C PHE A 186 12.09 3.99 6.43
N TYR A 187 13.29 4.56 6.31
CA TYR A 187 13.48 5.93 5.82
C TYR A 187 13.57 5.93 4.30
N ASP A 188 12.53 6.40 3.67
CA ASP A 188 12.41 6.50 2.22
C ASP A 188 13.03 7.82 1.74
N LYS A 189 14.32 7.79 1.45
CA LYS A 189 15.10 9.00 1.11
C LYS A 189 14.80 9.58 -0.28
N ASN A 190 14.07 8.85 -1.13
CA ASN A 190 13.63 9.30 -2.45
C ASN A 190 12.11 9.39 -2.59
N ALA A 191 11.37 9.16 -1.48
CA ALA A 191 9.92 9.29 -1.37
C ALA A 191 9.13 8.47 -2.42
N ASN A 192 9.66 7.31 -2.84
CA ASN A 192 9.05 6.47 -3.87
C ASN A 192 8.11 5.37 -3.33
N GLY A 193 8.03 5.21 -2.00
CA GLY A 193 7.19 4.20 -1.34
C GLY A 193 7.78 2.78 -1.36
N VAL A 194 9.01 2.59 -1.83
CA VAL A 194 9.69 1.30 -1.91
C VAL A 194 10.97 1.37 -1.10
N GLN A 195 11.23 0.36 -0.28
CA GLN A 195 12.50 0.31 0.43
C GLN A 195 13.64 -0.10 -0.52
N ASP A 196 14.43 0.86 -0.92
CA ASP A 196 15.58 0.69 -1.80
C ASP A 196 16.85 0.23 -1.05
N ALA A 197 17.83 -0.25 -1.81
CA ALA A 197 19.13 -0.61 -1.23
C ALA A 197 19.78 0.59 -0.53
N GLY A 198 20.17 0.41 0.74
CA GLY A 198 20.80 1.45 1.55
C GLY A 198 19.81 2.40 2.23
N GLU A 199 18.50 2.12 2.18
CA GLU A 199 17.52 2.78 3.01
C GLU A 199 17.41 2.08 4.38
N LEU A 200 17.55 2.87 5.42
CA LEU A 200 17.70 2.36 6.78
C LEU A 200 16.36 2.14 7.45
N GLY A 201 16.26 1.08 8.26
CA GLY A 201 15.15 0.91 9.18
C GLY A 201 15.16 1.97 10.28
N LEU A 202 13.97 2.49 10.64
CA LEU A 202 13.81 3.46 11.72
C LEU A 202 13.40 2.74 13.02
N THR A 203 14.17 2.94 14.09
CA THR A 203 13.95 2.32 15.41
C THR A 203 13.12 3.21 16.31
N GLY A 204 12.37 2.61 17.25
CA GLY A 204 11.54 3.36 18.20
C GLY A 204 10.25 3.92 17.59
N TRP A 205 9.89 3.51 16.39
CA TRP A 205 8.64 3.92 15.74
C TRP A 205 7.48 3.07 16.26
N PRO A 206 6.40 3.68 16.80
CA PRO A 206 5.27 2.92 17.32
C PRO A 206 4.42 2.34 16.18
N PHE A 207 4.08 1.07 16.33
CA PHE A 207 3.07 0.37 15.54
C PHE A 207 2.02 -0.22 16.42
N CYS A 208 0.79 -0.17 15.95
CA CYS A 208 -0.36 -0.80 16.56
C CYS A 208 -0.84 -1.97 15.71
N ILE A 209 -1.22 -3.08 16.36
CA ILE A 209 -2.01 -4.13 15.76
C ILE A 209 -3.41 -4.15 16.37
N ASP A 210 -4.42 -4.17 15.51
CA ASP A 210 -5.84 -4.23 15.88
C ASP A 210 -6.47 -5.46 15.26
N PRO A 211 -6.87 -6.45 16.05
CA PRO A 211 -7.63 -7.59 15.55
C PRO A 211 -9.10 -7.18 15.34
N LEU A 212 -9.60 -7.28 14.10
CA LEU A 212 -10.92 -6.81 13.71
C LEU A 212 -12.06 -7.70 14.18
N ASP A 213 -11.81 -8.95 14.53
CA ASP A 213 -12.81 -9.98 14.82
C ASP A 213 -12.80 -10.44 16.28
N ASN A 214 -12.40 -9.61 17.22
CA ASN A 214 -12.14 -9.96 18.62
C ASN A 214 -11.12 -11.10 18.81
N ALA A 215 -10.26 -11.32 17.82
CA ALA A 215 -9.17 -12.27 17.90
C ALA A 215 -8.16 -11.88 19.00
N SER A 216 -7.44 -12.83 19.51
CA SER A 216 -6.32 -12.58 20.42
C SER A 216 -5.02 -12.38 19.61
N PRO A 217 -4.14 -11.46 19.96
CA PRO A 217 -4.15 -10.62 21.16
C PRO A 217 -5.05 -9.41 21.03
N ALA A 218 -5.50 -8.86 22.17
CA ALA A 218 -6.11 -7.54 22.20
C ALA A 218 -5.15 -6.49 21.61
N LEU A 219 -5.72 -5.35 21.22
CA LEU A 219 -5.02 -4.17 20.72
C LEU A 219 -3.65 -3.93 21.40
N GLN A 220 -2.56 -3.94 20.64
CA GLN A 220 -1.21 -3.80 21.18
C GLN A 220 -0.40 -2.77 20.40
N THR A 221 0.30 -1.91 21.14
CA THR A 221 1.32 -1.02 20.56
C THR A 221 2.71 -1.56 20.89
N GLN A 222 3.57 -1.64 19.89
CA GLN A 222 4.98 -1.99 20.03
C GLN A 222 5.85 -1.01 19.26
N LEU A 223 7.11 -0.90 19.67
CA LEU A 223 8.10 -0.03 19.02
C LEU A 223 9.00 -0.86 18.13
N THR A 224 9.34 -0.33 16.96
CA THR A 224 10.35 -0.94 16.09
C THR A 224 11.70 -1.01 16.81
N ALA A 225 12.37 -2.14 16.66
CA ALA A 225 13.69 -2.40 17.24
C ALA A 225 14.78 -2.39 16.15
N ASN A 226 15.88 -3.07 16.37
CA ASN A 226 17.01 -3.17 15.44
C ASN A 226 16.56 -3.54 14.02
N GLY A 227 17.00 -2.73 13.05
CA GLY A 227 16.61 -2.89 11.66
C GLY A 227 15.22 -2.29 11.31
N GLY A 228 14.58 -1.61 12.26
CA GLY A 228 13.32 -0.90 12.02
C GLY A 228 12.08 -1.79 12.03
N CYS A 229 12.14 -3.02 12.54
CA CYS A 229 10.99 -3.93 12.53
C CYS A 229 10.47 -4.24 13.93
N VAL A 230 9.20 -4.64 13.98
CA VAL A 230 8.50 -5.19 15.14
C VAL A 230 7.65 -6.37 14.68
N SER A 231 7.47 -7.36 15.56
CA SER A 231 6.73 -8.57 15.20
C SER A 231 5.75 -8.98 16.30
N TRP A 232 4.57 -9.43 15.88
CA TRP A 232 3.57 -10.08 16.72
C TRP A 232 3.47 -11.53 16.28
N SER A 233 3.68 -12.44 17.19
CA SER A 233 3.60 -13.89 16.96
C SER A 233 2.46 -14.50 17.75
N ASN A 234 2.14 -15.75 17.45
CA ASN A 234 1.03 -16.48 18.05
C ASN A 234 -0.33 -15.80 17.87
N LEU A 235 -0.49 -15.12 16.73
CA LEU A 235 -1.76 -14.51 16.37
C LEU A 235 -2.78 -15.60 16.06
N THR A 236 -4.03 -15.40 16.49
CA THR A 236 -5.12 -16.32 16.22
C THR A 236 -5.40 -16.43 14.72
N THR A 237 -5.67 -17.64 14.25
CA THR A 237 -6.06 -17.89 12.86
C THR A 237 -7.30 -18.81 12.79
N PRO A 238 -8.22 -18.58 11.84
CA PRO A 238 -8.25 -17.43 10.94
C PRO A 238 -8.41 -16.11 11.69
N GLY A 239 -7.98 -15.02 11.10
CA GLY A 239 -8.14 -13.72 11.73
C GLY A 239 -7.72 -12.58 10.80
N ASP A 240 -8.38 -11.45 10.97
CA ASP A 240 -8.13 -10.23 10.25
C ASP A 240 -7.48 -9.21 11.18
N TYR A 241 -6.38 -8.63 10.74
CA TYR A 241 -5.59 -7.69 11.53
C TYR A 241 -5.33 -6.42 10.77
N VAL A 242 -5.48 -5.28 11.43
CA VAL A 242 -5.01 -3.99 10.93
C VAL A 242 -3.74 -3.60 11.65
N VAL A 243 -2.69 -3.36 10.88
CA VAL A 243 -1.45 -2.77 11.40
C VAL A 243 -1.42 -1.31 11.02
N THR A 244 -1.24 -0.45 12.01
CA THR A 244 -1.19 1.01 11.84
C THR A 244 0.10 1.57 12.42
N GLU A 245 0.78 2.44 11.69
CA GLU A 245 1.91 3.19 12.21
C GLU A 245 1.49 4.51 12.86
N ALA A 246 2.20 4.94 13.89
CA ALA A 246 1.98 6.24 14.51
C ALA A 246 2.61 7.37 13.69
N ASN A 247 2.00 8.56 13.77
CA ASN A 247 2.59 9.78 13.25
C ASN A 247 3.67 10.31 14.20
N ALA A 248 4.78 10.80 13.68
CA ALA A 248 5.74 11.57 14.45
C ALA A 248 5.12 12.91 14.93
N ASN A 249 5.62 13.46 16.04
CA ASN A 249 5.18 14.76 16.53
C ASN A 249 5.62 15.91 15.61
N GLU A 250 6.71 15.72 14.88
CA GLU A 250 7.29 16.72 13.97
C GLU A 250 6.49 16.77 12.66
N SER A 251 6.05 17.98 12.31
CA SER A 251 5.19 18.21 11.13
C SER A 251 5.90 18.06 9.78
N ASN A 252 7.22 17.89 9.79
CA ASN A 252 8.03 17.71 8.57
C ASN A 252 8.26 16.23 8.19
N TRP A 253 7.55 15.29 8.82
CA TRP A 253 7.53 13.89 8.47
C TRP A 253 6.27 13.53 7.67
N PHE A 254 6.45 12.73 6.63
CA PHE A 254 5.40 12.37 5.68
C PHE A 254 5.44 10.88 5.40
N HIS A 255 4.27 10.27 5.21
CA HIS A 255 4.16 8.90 4.75
C HIS A 255 4.46 8.82 3.25
N SER A 256 5.30 7.89 2.84
CA SER A 256 5.48 7.52 1.43
C SER A 256 4.70 6.26 1.05
N THR A 257 4.25 5.49 2.05
CA THR A 257 3.32 4.37 1.92
C THR A 257 2.04 4.64 2.70
N ASN A 258 1.02 3.78 2.57
CA ASN A 258 -0.15 3.87 3.44
C ASN A 258 0.25 3.64 4.90
N ALA A 259 -0.31 4.45 5.80
CA ALA A 259 -0.07 4.34 7.24
C ALA A 259 -0.73 3.11 7.88
N THR A 260 -1.63 2.43 7.17
CA THR A 260 -2.37 1.25 7.64
C THR A 260 -2.27 0.12 6.63
N SER A 261 -2.28 -1.11 7.11
CA SER A 261 -2.33 -2.31 6.26
C SER A 261 -3.26 -3.35 6.87
N LEU A 262 -4.25 -3.80 6.09
CA LEU A 262 -5.08 -4.94 6.42
C LEU A 262 -4.34 -6.23 6.05
N ILE A 263 -4.36 -7.21 6.95
CA ILE A 263 -3.76 -8.53 6.78
C ILE A 263 -4.79 -9.56 7.18
N VAL A 264 -5.07 -10.48 6.26
CA VAL A 264 -6.03 -11.56 6.44
C VAL A 264 -5.27 -12.88 6.49
N PHE A 265 -5.43 -13.63 7.57
CA PHE A 265 -4.85 -14.96 7.67
C PHE A 265 -5.90 -16.06 7.48
N PRO A 266 -5.59 -17.05 6.63
CA PRO A 266 -6.38 -18.25 6.56
C PRO A 266 -6.20 -19.10 7.83
N PRO A 267 -7.02 -20.12 8.04
CA PRO A 267 -6.89 -21.05 9.17
C PRO A 267 -5.51 -21.71 9.28
N SER A 268 -4.81 -21.85 8.17
CA SER A 268 -3.45 -22.41 8.14
C SER A 268 -2.38 -21.53 8.77
N GLY A 269 -2.74 -20.32 9.19
CA GLY A 269 -1.77 -19.37 9.71
C GLY A 269 -0.80 -18.86 8.62
N GLY A 270 0.37 -18.45 9.05
CA GLY A 270 1.42 -18.00 8.15
C GLY A 270 2.25 -16.86 8.72
N SER A 271 3.07 -16.28 7.85
CA SER A 271 3.86 -15.11 8.21
C SER A 271 3.73 -14.05 7.13
N GLU A 272 3.44 -12.83 7.55
CA GLU A 272 3.31 -11.68 6.66
C GLU A 272 4.23 -10.55 7.12
N THR A 273 4.86 -9.91 6.15
CA THR A 273 5.69 -8.73 6.40
C THR A 273 5.13 -7.54 5.65
N ARG A 274 4.96 -6.43 6.34
CA ARG A 274 4.54 -5.16 5.76
C ARG A 274 5.61 -4.09 6.00
N LYS A 275 5.89 -3.32 4.96
CA LYS A 275 6.87 -2.24 5.00
C LYS A 275 6.16 -0.89 4.95
N PHE A 276 6.58 0.02 5.82
CA PHE A 276 6.01 1.35 5.97
C PHE A 276 7.11 2.38 5.78
N GLY A 277 7.04 3.12 4.67
CA GLY A 277 8.01 4.14 4.31
C GLY A 277 7.58 5.51 4.79
N ASN A 278 8.52 6.25 5.38
CA ASN A 278 8.36 7.67 5.64
C ASN A 278 9.62 8.41 5.20
N TYR A 279 9.42 9.66 4.81
CA TYR A 279 10.50 10.62 4.59
C TYR A 279 10.25 11.87 5.42
N CYS A 280 11.30 12.63 5.63
CA CYS A 280 11.18 13.97 6.22
C CYS A 280 11.72 15.01 5.26
N THR A 281 11.35 16.25 5.48
CA THR A 281 11.91 17.38 4.75
C THR A 281 12.70 18.31 5.68
N SER A 282 13.76 18.89 5.16
CA SER A 282 14.55 19.92 5.82
C SER A 282 14.86 21.05 4.85
N PRO A 283 15.16 22.27 5.35
CA PRO A 283 15.68 23.35 4.51
C PRO A 283 16.94 22.87 3.77
N SER A 284 17.05 23.21 2.49
CA SER A 284 18.18 22.79 1.64
C SER A 284 19.52 23.40 2.03
N GLY A 285 19.50 24.56 2.67
CA GLY A 285 20.68 25.38 2.93
C GLY A 285 21.10 26.27 1.76
N GLY A 286 20.35 26.25 0.65
CA GLY A 286 20.67 26.95 -0.58
C GLY A 286 20.75 28.47 -0.44
N LEU A 287 21.60 29.08 -1.23
CA LEU A 287 21.88 30.49 -1.24
C LEU A 287 21.58 31.09 -2.61
N THR A 288 20.91 32.24 -2.60
CA THR A 288 20.40 32.90 -3.80
C THR A 288 21.49 33.49 -4.68
N LEU A 289 21.13 33.85 -5.91
CA LEU A 289 22.00 34.66 -6.80
C LEU A 289 22.47 35.93 -6.12
N GLY A 290 21.62 36.54 -5.26
CA GLY A 290 21.98 37.72 -4.48
C GLY A 290 23.13 37.49 -3.49
N PHE A 291 23.18 36.31 -2.87
CA PHE A 291 24.31 35.93 -2.01
C PHE A 291 25.59 35.82 -2.81
N TRP A 292 25.62 35.12 -3.92
CA TRP A 292 26.80 34.91 -4.74
C TRP A 292 27.30 36.18 -5.41
N SER A 293 26.44 37.18 -5.57
CA SER A 293 26.78 38.50 -6.12
C SER A 293 27.18 39.55 -5.08
N ASN A 294 27.06 39.25 -3.79
CA ASN A 294 27.37 40.19 -2.71
C ASN A 294 28.75 39.96 -2.07
N LYS A 295 29.07 40.71 -1.01
CA LYS A 295 30.32 40.63 -0.27
C LYS A 295 30.61 39.23 0.30
N ASN A 296 29.59 38.50 0.76
CA ASN A 296 29.75 37.16 1.37
C ASN A 296 30.12 36.14 0.29
N GLY A 297 29.39 36.13 -0.82
CA GLY A 297 29.73 35.28 -1.97
C GLY A 297 31.14 35.62 -2.53
N ASN A 298 31.48 36.91 -2.63
CA ASN A 298 32.81 37.30 -3.05
C ASN A 298 33.92 36.68 -2.19
N LYS A 299 33.77 36.69 -0.85
CA LYS A 299 34.77 36.08 0.06
C LYS A 299 35.04 34.62 -0.30
N LEU A 300 33.99 33.85 -0.54
CA LEU A 300 34.08 32.42 -0.87
C LEU A 300 34.69 32.19 -2.25
N LEU A 301 34.21 32.93 -3.25
CA LEU A 301 34.57 32.74 -4.64
C LEU A 301 36.02 33.22 -4.95
N THR A 302 36.53 34.18 -4.18
CA THR A 302 37.86 34.74 -4.40
C THR A 302 38.89 34.35 -3.33
N GLY A 303 38.45 33.74 -2.21
CA GLY A 303 39.31 33.49 -1.06
C GLY A 303 39.72 34.77 -0.29
N ASN A 304 39.16 35.93 -0.64
CA ASN A 304 39.52 37.21 -0.03
C ASN A 304 38.63 37.48 1.20
N ALA A 305 39.22 37.49 2.38
CA ALA A 305 38.51 37.63 3.66
C ALA A 305 37.70 38.92 3.80
N THR A 306 38.07 39.99 3.07
CA THR A 306 37.31 41.26 3.12
C THR A 306 36.10 41.31 2.20
N GLY A 307 35.98 40.37 1.26
CA GLY A 307 34.87 40.30 0.29
C GLY A 307 34.98 41.41 -0.79
N THR A 308 36.21 41.79 -1.14
CA THR A 308 36.57 42.75 -2.17
C THR A 308 37.53 42.16 -3.21
N GLY A 309 37.61 40.83 -3.25
CA GLY A 309 38.47 40.12 -4.19
C GLY A 309 38.00 40.34 -5.63
N THR A 310 38.97 40.41 -6.54
CA THR A 310 38.72 40.64 -7.96
C THR A 310 38.85 39.37 -8.80
N THR A 311 39.58 38.37 -8.27
CA THR A 311 39.99 37.18 -9.00
C THR A 311 39.31 35.94 -8.42
N LEU A 312 38.53 35.23 -9.24
CA LEU A 312 37.90 33.95 -8.87
C LEU A 312 38.97 32.88 -8.66
N LEU A 313 38.74 32.01 -7.70
CA LEU A 313 39.56 30.82 -7.49
C LEU A 313 39.48 29.88 -8.72
N ALA A 314 40.62 29.30 -9.10
CA ALA A 314 40.67 28.40 -10.25
C ALA A 314 39.67 27.22 -10.20
N PRO A 315 39.44 26.54 -9.05
CA PRO A 315 38.41 25.51 -8.94
C PRO A 315 37.01 26.03 -9.23
N VAL A 316 36.68 27.26 -8.80
CA VAL A 316 35.39 27.90 -9.08
C VAL A 316 35.21 28.12 -10.58
N VAL A 317 36.21 28.62 -11.27
CA VAL A 317 36.18 28.82 -12.73
C VAL A 317 35.97 27.47 -13.45
N THR A 318 36.70 26.44 -13.03
CA THR A 318 36.55 25.08 -13.57
C THR A 318 35.16 24.55 -13.37
N LEU A 319 34.61 24.70 -12.15
CA LEU A 319 33.22 24.26 -11.82
C LEU A 319 32.18 24.96 -12.69
N LEU A 320 32.26 26.27 -12.86
CA LEU A 320 31.33 27.05 -13.66
C LEU A 320 31.39 26.68 -15.15
N ASN A 321 32.59 26.38 -15.64
CA ASN A 321 32.82 25.99 -17.04
C ASN A 321 32.57 24.49 -17.33
N SER A 322 32.29 23.68 -16.33
CA SER A 322 32.01 22.24 -16.52
C SER A 322 30.61 21.95 -17.11
N CYS A 323 29.80 22.98 -17.33
CA CYS A 323 28.47 22.90 -17.93
C CYS A 323 28.35 24.05 -18.95
N GLN A 324 27.58 23.86 -20.02
CA GLN A 324 27.41 24.86 -21.09
C GLN A 324 26.45 25.96 -20.67
N LEU A 325 26.80 26.73 -19.64
CA LEU A 325 25.98 27.87 -19.20
C LEU A 325 25.83 28.91 -20.32
N ARG A 326 24.72 29.61 -20.39
CA ARG A 326 24.34 30.43 -21.54
C ARG A 326 24.36 31.93 -21.24
N ASN A 327 24.58 32.71 -22.29
CA ASN A 327 24.37 34.15 -22.33
C ASN A 327 22.94 34.47 -22.76
N ALA A 328 22.55 35.75 -22.67
CA ALA A 328 21.24 36.23 -23.09
C ALA A 328 20.90 35.91 -24.56
N ASN A 329 21.86 35.86 -25.43
CA ASN A 329 21.72 35.52 -26.84
C ASN A 329 21.79 34.00 -27.14
N GLY A 330 21.86 33.16 -26.12
CA GLY A 330 21.89 31.71 -26.27
C GLY A 330 23.27 31.10 -26.49
N THR A 331 24.31 31.87 -26.68
CA THR A 331 25.68 31.37 -26.83
C THR A 331 26.21 30.83 -25.50
N VAL A 332 27.15 29.88 -25.57
CA VAL A 332 27.83 29.37 -24.36
C VAL A 332 28.62 30.51 -23.71
N HIS A 333 28.47 30.65 -22.40
CA HIS A 333 29.27 31.57 -21.60
C HIS A 333 30.54 30.88 -21.13
N THR A 334 31.70 31.52 -21.31
CA THR A 334 32.98 31.05 -20.77
C THR A 334 33.37 31.96 -19.63
N PHE A 335 33.44 31.42 -18.42
CA PHE A 335 33.86 32.15 -17.25
C PHE A 335 35.40 32.29 -17.27
N THR A 336 35.82 33.53 -17.00
CA THR A 336 37.22 33.87 -16.73
C THR A 336 37.42 33.97 -15.22
N ASN A 337 38.65 34.28 -14.80
CA ASN A 337 38.97 34.49 -13.39
C ASN A 337 38.46 35.83 -12.81
N SER A 338 37.60 36.57 -13.51
CA SER A 338 37.09 37.88 -13.07
C SER A 338 35.82 37.76 -12.27
N TYR A 339 35.84 38.11 -10.98
CA TYR A 339 34.62 38.15 -10.16
C TYR A 339 33.60 39.20 -10.68
N SER A 340 34.07 40.36 -11.13
CA SER A 340 33.15 41.39 -11.63
C SER A 340 32.42 40.93 -12.89
N ALA A 341 33.12 40.20 -13.78
CA ALA A 341 32.49 39.61 -14.96
C ALA A 341 31.45 38.55 -14.58
N PHE A 342 31.79 37.64 -13.66
CA PHE A 342 30.82 36.66 -13.09
C PHE A 342 29.59 37.35 -12.49
N ARG A 343 29.81 38.34 -11.62
CA ARG A 343 28.73 39.08 -10.96
C ARG A 343 27.82 39.77 -11.96
N THR A 344 28.39 40.43 -12.97
CA THR A 344 27.59 41.08 -14.02
C THR A 344 26.79 40.10 -14.80
N TRP A 345 27.38 38.97 -15.23
CA TRP A 345 26.67 37.89 -15.93
C TRP A 345 25.54 37.35 -15.07
N LEU A 346 25.77 37.03 -13.80
CA LEU A 346 24.76 36.46 -12.88
C LEU A 346 23.57 37.40 -12.68
N LEU A 347 23.82 38.68 -12.45
CA LEU A 347 22.77 39.67 -12.20
C LEU A 347 22.03 40.15 -13.46
N SER A 348 22.59 39.92 -14.63
CA SER A 348 21.95 40.28 -15.91
C SER A 348 20.98 39.19 -16.41
N ALA A 349 20.88 38.06 -15.72
CA ALA A 349 20.03 36.97 -16.14
C ALA A 349 18.55 37.36 -16.09
N THR A 350 17.86 37.15 -17.19
CA THR A 350 16.43 37.38 -17.31
C THR A 350 15.73 36.18 -17.96
N ALA A 351 14.46 35.99 -17.68
CA ALA A 351 13.65 34.95 -18.30
C ALA A 351 13.25 35.23 -19.76
N THR A 352 13.73 36.30 -20.39
CA THR A 352 13.55 36.55 -21.82
C THR A 352 14.11 35.38 -22.63
N ASN A 353 15.32 34.92 -22.30
CA ASN A 353 15.83 33.62 -22.70
C ASN A 353 15.90 32.70 -21.46
N MET A 354 15.07 31.66 -21.42
CA MET A 354 14.99 30.76 -20.26
C MET A 354 16.31 30.02 -20.03
N ALA A 355 17.04 29.66 -21.07
CA ALA A 355 18.37 29.05 -20.94
C ALA A 355 19.35 29.93 -20.16
N TYR A 356 19.26 31.25 -20.29
CA TYR A 356 20.09 32.16 -19.50
C TYR A 356 19.66 32.20 -18.03
N MET A 357 18.36 32.29 -17.75
CA MET A 357 17.85 32.28 -16.39
C MET A 357 18.15 30.93 -15.69
N LEU A 358 17.93 29.80 -16.39
CA LEU A 358 18.31 28.48 -15.88
C LEU A 358 19.81 28.42 -15.59
N SER A 359 20.65 28.97 -16.48
CA SER A 359 22.09 28.98 -16.28
C SER A 359 22.54 29.77 -15.03
N ALA A 360 21.88 30.90 -14.75
CA ALA A 360 22.18 31.68 -13.55
C ALA A 360 21.79 30.95 -12.27
N GLN A 361 20.59 30.37 -12.22
CA GLN A 361 20.13 29.58 -11.08
C GLN A 361 21.01 28.32 -10.88
N LEU A 362 21.35 27.65 -11.99
CA LEU A 362 22.23 26.47 -11.95
C LEU A 362 23.65 26.81 -11.46
N ALA A 363 24.19 27.97 -11.87
CA ALA A 363 25.49 28.42 -11.39
C ALA A 363 25.46 28.59 -9.85
N ALA A 364 24.43 29.20 -9.30
CA ALA A 364 24.24 29.32 -7.85
C ALA A 364 24.18 27.96 -7.17
N LEU A 365 23.34 27.04 -7.65
CA LEU A 365 23.20 25.71 -7.06
C LEU A 365 24.51 24.91 -7.12
N LYS A 366 25.24 24.98 -8.23
CA LYS A 366 26.56 24.34 -8.33
C LYS A 366 27.54 24.88 -7.28
N LEU A 367 27.50 26.19 -7.01
CA LEU A 367 28.30 26.82 -5.97
C LEU A 367 27.84 26.40 -4.57
N ASP A 368 26.51 26.32 -4.33
CA ASP A 368 25.94 25.87 -3.06
C ASP A 368 26.42 24.46 -2.72
N VAL A 369 26.37 23.55 -3.69
CA VAL A 369 26.85 22.16 -3.49
C VAL A 369 28.38 22.14 -3.30
N ASN A 370 29.14 22.90 -4.10
CA ASN A 370 30.60 22.93 -4.01
C ASN A 370 31.13 23.47 -2.67
N PHE A 371 30.40 24.42 -2.09
CA PHE A 371 30.74 24.98 -0.78
C PHE A 371 30.02 24.31 0.40
N ASN A 372 29.36 23.17 0.17
CA ASN A 372 28.66 22.36 1.16
C ASN A 372 27.51 23.08 1.89
N PHE A 373 26.87 24.05 1.26
CA PHE A 373 25.63 24.64 1.75
C PHE A 373 24.44 23.72 1.45
N VAL A 374 24.45 23.08 0.30
CA VAL A 374 23.45 22.10 -0.13
C VAL A 374 24.10 20.72 -0.27
N ASP A 375 23.48 19.70 0.30
CA ASP A 375 23.90 18.31 0.06
C ASP A 375 23.45 17.87 -1.35
N GLY A 376 24.42 17.62 -2.22
CA GLY A 376 24.17 17.16 -3.59
C GLY A 376 23.44 15.81 -3.67
N ASN A 377 23.43 15.01 -2.60
CA ASN A 377 22.73 13.73 -2.53
C ASN A 377 21.33 13.84 -1.92
N ALA A 378 20.95 15.00 -1.37
CA ALA A 378 19.59 15.25 -0.93
C ALA A 378 18.62 15.12 -2.12
N TYR A 379 17.41 14.64 -1.86
CA TYR A 379 16.41 14.43 -2.90
C TYR A 379 15.46 15.62 -2.99
N ASP A 380 15.30 16.14 -4.19
CA ASP A 380 14.37 17.22 -4.50
C ASP A 380 13.04 16.67 -5.01
N LEU A 381 11.98 16.89 -4.23
CA LEU A 381 10.62 16.44 -4.56
C LEU A 381 10.04 17.14 -5.81
N CYS A 382 10.52 18.35 -6.11
CA CYS A 382 10.07 19.12 -7.27
C CYS A 382 10.49 18.46 -8.59
N SER A 383 11.74 18.05 -8.67
CA SER A 383 12.31 17.40 -9.86
C SER A 383 12.24 15.88 -9.83
N SER A 384 11.93 15.28 -8.68
CA SER A 384 12.03 13.85 -8.43
C SER A 384 13.42 13.28 -8.70
N MET A 385 14.45 14.03 -8.30
CA MET A 385 15.87 13.68 -8.49
C MET A 385 16.68 14.05 -7.26
N THR A 386 17.89 13.50 -7.14
CA THR A 386 18.88 14.10 -6.24
C THR A 386 19.31 15.48 -6.77
N VAL A 387 19.78 16.33 -5.89
CA VAL A 387 20.29 17.67 -6.30
C VAL A 387 21.37 17.55 -7.37
N ASN A 388 22.29 16.58 -7.25
CA ASN A 388 23.29 16.29 -8.28
C ASN A 388 22.64 15.83 -9.60
N GLY A 389 21.59 15.02 -9.53
CA GLY A 389 20.79 14.61 -10.69
C GLY A 389 20.13 15.80 -11.39
N LEU A 390 19.55 16.72 -10.60
CA LEU A 390 18.95 17.95 -11.10
C LEU A 390 20.00 18.86 -11.78
N ILE A 391 21.19 19.00 -11.19
CA ILE A 391 22.31 19.73 -11.80
C ILE A 391 22.67 19.11 -13.16
N THR A 392 22.80 17.78 -13.21
CA THR A 392 23.14 17.07 -14.45
C THR A 392 22.05 17.27 -15.50
N SER A 393 20.78 17.08 -15.15
CA SER A 393 19.64 17.27 -16.06
C SER A 393 19.58 18.71 -16.60
N ALA A 394 19.85 19.70 -15.76
CA ALA A 394 19.89 21.10 -16.19
C ALA A 394 21.06 21.38 -17.15
N CYS A 395 22.24 20.80 -16.92
CA CYS A 395 23.38 20.90 -17.84
C CYS A 395 23.05 20.28 -19.21
N ASP A 396 22.41 19.12 -19.23
CA ASP A 396 22.02 18.43 -20.45
C ASP A 396 21.00 19.24 -21.25
N GLN A 397 19.98 19.80 -20.59
CA GLN A 397 19.01 20.68 -21.23
C GLN A 397 19.63 21.94 -21.84
N LEU A 398 20.62 22.53 -21.16
CA LEU A 398 21.37 23.66 -21.70
C LEU A 398 22.27 23.27 -22.88
N ALA A 399 22.83 22.07 -22.89
CA ALA A 399 23.61 21.55 -24.00
C ALA A 399 22.73 21.33 -25.24
N MET A 400 21.51 20.83 -25.05
CA MET A 400 20.56 20.56 -26.12
C MET A 400 20.04 21.86 -26.78
N ASP A 401 19.65 22.87 -25.99
CA ASP A 401 19.10 24.12 -26.52
C ASP A 401 19.52 25.30 -25.62
N GLY A 402 20.32 26.18 -26.21
CA GLY A 402 20.83 27.37 -25.53
C GLY A 402 19.97 28.64 -25.78
N ASN A 403 18.98 28.59 -26.66
CA ASN A 403 18.18 29.75 -27.01
C ASN A 403 16.67 29.51 -26.89
N THR A 404 16.18 29.50 -25.68
CA THR A 404 14.79 29.17 -25.34
C THR A 404 13.96 30.43 -25.02
N VAL A 405 13.83 31.30 -26.03
CA VAL A 405 12.96 32.46 -25.97
C VAL A 405 11.48 32.05 -26.03
N SER A 406 10.55 33.02 -25.90
CA SER A 406 9.11 32.76 -26.01
C SER A 406 8.77 32.04 -27.33
N GLY A 407 7.93 30.99 -27.22
CA GLY A 407 7.54 30.15 -28.35
C GLY A 407 8.47 28.97 -28.65
N ASN A 408 9.63 28.89 -28.01
CA ASN A 408 10.53 27.73 -28.16
C ASN A 408 9.92 26.50 -27.45
N PRO A 409 9.82 25.31 -28.12
CA PRO A 409 9.20 24.12 -27.55
C PRO A 409 9.92 23.54 -26.33
N THR A 410 11.23 23.73 -26.21
CA THR A 410 12.03 23.21 -25.07
C THR A 410 12.03 24.16 -23.86
N ARG A 411 11.48 25.38 -24.01
CA ARG A 411 11.46 26.39 -22.95
C ARG A 411 10.80 25.91 -21.67
N LEU A 412 9.66 25.20 -21.78
CA LEU A 412 8.92 24.72 -20.60
C LEU A 412 9.75 23.74 -19.76
N ALA A 413 10.49 22.84 -20.39
CA ALA A 413 11.36 21.90 -19.69
C ALA A 413 12.45 22.63 -18.90
N GLN A 414 13.09 23.64 -19.51
CA GLN A 414 14.09 24.45 -18.82
C GLN A 414 13.49 25.33 -17.71
N GLU A 415 12.27 25.82 -17.89
CA GLU A 415 11.55 26.59 -16.87
C GLU A 415 11.21 25.73 -15.65
N THR A 416 10.78 24.49 -15.86
CA THR A 416 10.53 23.53 -14.79
C THR A 416 11.81 23.28 -13.97
N LEU A 417 12.92 22.95 -14.61
CA LEU A 417 14.19 22.76 -13.92
C LEU A 417 14.65 24.02 -13.18
N LYS A 418 14.51 25.19 -13.84
CA LYS A 418 14.83 26.49 -13.23
C LYS A 418 14.00 26.72 -11.96
N ASN A 419 12.71 26.39 -11.97
CA ASN A 419 11.86 26.57 -10.81
C ASN A 419 12.27 25.68 -9.63
N CYS A 420 12.60 24.41 -9.88
CA CYS A 420 13.09 23.49 -8.84
C CYS A 420 14.43 23.97 -8.27
N ILE A 421 15.37 24.37 -9.13
CA ILE A 421 16.66 24.91 -8.70
C ILE A 421 16.49 26.22 -7.91
N ASP A 422 15.62 27.11 -8.37
CA ASP A 422 15.32 28.37 -7.68
C ASP A 422 14.73 28.13 -6.28
N ALA A 423 13.84 27.13 -6.12
CA ALA A 423 13.34 26.75 -4.82
C ALA A 423 14.46 26.30 -3.88
N ILE A 424 15.38 25.45 -4.34
CA ILE A 424 16.55 25.01 -3.56
C ILE A 424 17.44 26.21 -3.19
N ASN A 425 17.77 27.07 -4.14
CA ASN A 425 18.59 28.27 -3.91
C ASN A 425 17.94 29.28 -2.93
N ASN A 426 16.62 29.22 -2.77
CA ASN A 426 15.85 29.98 -1.77
C ASN A 426 15.63 29.18 -0.47
N ASN A 427 16.49 28.25 -0.15
CA ASN A 427 16.42 27.43 1.05
C ASN A 427 15.12 26.60 1.14
N GLY A 428 14.58 26.17 0.01
CA GLY A 428 13.41 25.31 -0.09
C GLY A 428 13.63 23.93 0.54
N ALA A 429 12.55 23.21 0.75
CA ALA A 429 12.61 21.90 1.41
C ALA A 429 13.14 20.81 0.47
N VAL A 430 14.04 19.99 0.99
CA VAL A 430 14.57 18.77 0.36
C VAL A 430 14.44 17.59 1.33
N VAL A 431 14.48 16.37 0.80
CA VAL A 431 14.58 15.15 1.62
C VAL A 431 16.07 14.91 1.89
N PRO A 432 16.54 15.02 3.15
CA PRO A 432 17.94 14.81 3.47
C PRO A 432 18.33 13.33 3.34
N VAL A 433 19.61 13.05 3.14
CA VAL A 433 20.13 11.67 3.06
C VAL A 433 19.97 10.92 4.39
N THR A 434 20.06 11.63 5.50
CA THR A 434 19.89 11.10 6.85
C THR A 434 18.54 11.51 7.42
N PRO A 435 17.85 10.61 8.16
CA PRO A 435 16.57 10.94 8.75
C PRO A 435 16.63 12.17 9.66
N CYS A 436 15.61 13.01 9.60
CA CYS A 436 15.42 14.07 10.58
C CYS A 436 15.16 13.50 11.98
N PRO A 437 15.40 14.24 13.07
CA PRO A 437 14.92 13.87 14.38
C PRO A 437 13.41 13.62 14.39
N TYR A 438 12.97 12.65 15.18
CA TYR A 438 11.55 12.36 15.39
C TYR A 438 11.28 11.97 16.84
N THR A 439 10.09 12.28 17.31
CA THR A 439 9.60 11.96 18.65
C THR A 439 8.16 11.49 18.58
N PHE A 440 7.72 10.84 19.66
CA PHE A 440 6.33 10.39 19.81
C PHE A 440 5.80 10.80 21.19
N PRO A 441 4.48 10.86 21.39
CA PRO A 441 3.90 10.99 22.71
C PRO A 441 4.40 9.88 23.64
N ASN A 442 4.62 10.20 24.92
CA ASN A 442 4.99 9.21 25.92
C ASN A 442 3.95 9.21 27.06
N PRO A 443 3.14 8.15 27.27
CA PRO A 443 3.17 6.90 26.49
C PRO A 443 2.75 7.13 25.02
N PRO A 444 3.13 6.21 24.09
CA PRO A 444 2.63 6.26 22.72
C PRO A 444 1.10 6.35 22.74
N ALA A 445 0.54 7.14 21.82
CA ALA A 445 -0.91 7.22 21.70
C ALA A 445 -1.49 5.81 21.58
N PRO A 446 -2.62 5.51 22.27
CA PRO A 446 -3.31 4.26 22.01
C PRO A 446 -3.63 4.15 20.53
N CYS A 447 -3.69 2.93 20.04
CA CYS A 447 -4.11 2.65 18.67
C CYS A 447 -5.42 3.38 18.34
N PRO A 448 -5.55 3.97 17.16
CA PRO A 448 -6.74 4.71 16.76
C PRO A 448 -7.98 3.83 16.71
#